data_feb518cf95d965ad97c9c5eb9784860d
#
_entry.id   feb518cf95d965ad97c9c5eb9784860d
#
_cell.length_a   1.000
_cell.length_b   1.000
_cell.length_c   1.000
_cell.angle_alpha   90.00
_cell.angle_beta   90.00
_cell.angle_gamma   90.00
#
_symmetry.space_group_name_H-M   'P 1'
#
loop_
_entity.id
_entity.type
_entity.pdbx_description
1 polymer ?
#
loop_
_entity_poly.entity_id
_entity_poly.type
_entity_poly.pdbx_seq_one_letter_code
_entity_poly.pdbx_strand_id
1 'polypeptide(L)'
;MAEQRVGALLVAADVFFRNRVARLAALATRHRLPMLCPWRECAAAGGLMSYGATQAEGYRQEGVYTGRILKGEKPADLPIVQPTRFDFVLNLKTARALGLTVPLTLQAAADEVME
;
A
#
# COMPACT_ATOMS: atom_id res chain seq x y z
N MET A 1 3.48 -8.84 19.54
CA MET A 1 3.55 -7.39 19.20
C MET A 1 3.05 -6.50 20.34
N ALA A 2 1.88 -6.76 20.91
CA ALA A 2 1.38 -5.96 22.05
C ALA A 2 2.30 -6.02 23.28
N GLU A 3 2.91 -7.16 23.55
CA GLU A 3 3.86 -7.36 24.66
C GLU A 3 5.18 -6.60 24.47
N GLN A 4 5.56 -6.30 23.22
CA GLN A 4 6.82 -5.63 22.87
C GLN A 4 6.69 -4.11 22.78
N ARG A 5 5.53 -3.52 23.10
CA ARG A 5 5.24 -2.07 23.04
C ARG A 5 5.59 -1.45 21.67
N VAL A 6 5.26 -2.15 20.59
CA VAL A 6 5.47 -1.65 19.24
C VAL A 6 4.57 -0.43 18.99
N GLY A 7 5.13 0.66 18.45
CA GLY A 7 4.40 1.91 18.22
C GLY A 7 3.66 1.98 16.89
N ALA A 8 4.03 1.15 15.90
CA ALA A 8 3.41 1.11 14.57
C ALA A 8 3.66 -0.23 13.90
N LEU A 9 2.86 -0.56 12.90
CA LEU A 9 2.97 -1.76 12.08
C LEU A 9 3.22 -1.37 10.62
N LEU A 10 4.38 -1.78 10.09
CA LEU A 10 4.68 -1.72 8.67
C LEU A 10 4.53 -3.12 8.06
N VAL A 11 3.62 -3.26 7.08
CA VAL A 11 3.39 -4.53 6.40
C VAL A 11 4.17 -4.55 5.09
N ALA A 12 5.02 -5.55 4.92
CA ALA A 12 5.81 -5.73 3.70
C ALA A 12 4.93 -6.17 2.52
N ALA A 13 5.42 -5.88 1.30
CA ALA A 13 4.77 -6.30 0.06
C ALA A 13 4.91 -7.81 -0.15
N ASP A 14 3.88 -8.55 0.26
CA ASP A 14 3.78 -10.00 0.10
C ASP A 14 2.33 -10.42 -0.10
N VAL A 15 2.08 -11.37 -1.00
CA VAL A 15 0.73 -11.87 -1.34
C VAL A 15 0.05 -12.48 -0.11
N PHE A 16 0.80 -13.12 0.78
CA PHE A 16 0.27 -13.68 2.02
C PHE A 16 -0.38 -12.60 2.89
N PHE A 17 0.29 -11.45 3.07
CA PHE A 17 -0.23 -10.33 3.84
C PHE A 17 -1.36 -9.61 3.11
N ARG A 18 -1.23 -9.44 1.79
CA ARG A 18 -2.27 -8.81 0.99
C ARG A 18 -3.61 -9.53 1.09
N ASN A 19 -3.61 -10.85 1.00
CA ASN A 19 -4.82 -11.65 1.12
C ASN A 19 -5.44 -11.63 2.53
N ARG A 20 -4.73 -11.08 3.51
CA ARG A 20 -5.15 -10.98 4.91
C ARG A 20 -5.25 -9.54 5.42
N VAL A 21 -5.22 -8.56 4.52
CA VAL A 21 -5.15 -7.14 4.88
C VAL A 21 -6.31 -6.72 5.78
N ALA A 22 -7.53 -7.20 5.54
CA ALA A 22 -8.69 -6.90 6.38
C ALA A 22 -8.52 -7.43 7.82
N ARG A 23 -7.97 -8.64 7.97
CA ARG A 23 -7.68 -9.23 9.28
C ARG A 23 -6.55 -8.49 10.01
N LEU A 24 -5.51 -8.10 9.28
CA LEU A 24 -4.41 -7.32 9.82
C LEU A 24 -4.89 -5.94 10.28
N ALA A 25 -5.71 -5.26 9.47
CA ALA A 25 -6.28 -3.97 9.83
C ALA A 25 -7.18 -4.07 11.08
N ALA A 26 -8.01 -5.10 11.18
CA ALA A 26 -8.86 -5.33 12.36
C ALA A 26 -8.01 -5.55 13.63
N LEU A 27 -6.92 -6.32 13.53
CA LEU A 27 -6.00 -6.53 14.66
C LEU A 27 -5.24 -5.25 15.02
N ALA A 28 -4.74 -4.50 14.04
CA ALA A 28 -4.08 -3.22 14.26
C ALA A 28 -5.01 -2.22 14.96
N THR A 29 -6.27 -2.13 14.51
CA THR A 29 -7.30 -1.29 15.13
C THR A 29 -7.57 -1.72 16.57
N ARG A 30 -7.74 -3.03 16.82
CA ARG A 30 -7.97 -3.58 18.17
C ARG A 30 -6.84 -3.23 19.13
N HIS A 31 -5.60 -3.24 18.65
CA HIS A 31 -4.43 -2.92 19.47
C HIS A 31 -3.99 -1.45 19.36
N ARG A 32 -4.80 -0.60 18.72
CA ARG A 32 -4.52 0.82 18.51
C ARG A 32 -3.15 1.08 17.87
N LEU A 33 -2.76 0.22 16.92
CA LEU A 33 -1.51 0.36 16.19
C LEU A 33 -1.77 1.05 14.85
N PRO A 34 -1.12 2.18 14.57
CA PRO A 34 -1.11 2.73 13.22
C PRO A 34 -0.48 1.71 12.27
N MET A 35 -1.17 1.40 11.16
CA MET A 35 -0.72 0.43 10.17
C MET A 35 -0.49 1.11 8.84
N LEU A 36 0.67 0.82 8.24
CA LEU A 36 1.04 1.22 6.89
C LEU A 36 1.32 -0.04 6.06
N CYS A 37 0.83 -0.06 4.83
CA CYS A 37 1.14 -1.11 3.87
C CYS A 37 1.15 -0.57 2.42
N PRO A 38 1.65 -1.34 1.44
CA PRO A 38 1.86 -0.83 0.10
C PRO A 38 0.59 -0.79 -0.78
N TRP A 39 -0.57 -1.23 -0.28
CA TRP A 39 -1.80 -1.31 -1.08
C TRP A 39 -2.89 -0.39 -0.55
N ARG A 40 -3.61 0.26 -1.48
CA ARG A 40 -4.75 1.13 -1.16
C ARG A 40 -5.79 0.45 -0.28
N GLU A 41 -6.03 -0.84 -0.50
CA GLU A 41 -6.99 -1.65 0.26
C GLU A 41 -6.68 -1.68 1.75
N CYS A 42 -5.44 -1.46 2.13
CA CYS A 42 -5.02 -1.35 3.51
C CYS A 42 -5.64 -0.14 4.20
N ALA A 43 -5.53 1.04 3.59
CA ALA A 43 -6.16 2.25 4.13
C ALA A 43 -7.69 2.10 4.15
N ALA A 44 -8.28 1.52 3.09
CA ALA A 44 -9.72 1.26 3.02
C ALA A 44 -10.21 0.27 4.09
N ALA A 45 -9.37 -0.70 4.47
CA ALA A 45 -9.69 -1.68 5.52
C ALA A 45 -9.52 -1.15 6.96
N GLY A 46 -9.06 0.08 7.13
CA GLY A 46 -8.84 0.70 8.45
C GLY A 46 -7.38 0.88 8.85
N GLY A 47 -6.43 0.63 7.95
CA GLY A 47 -5.04 1.08 8.11
C GLY A 47 -4.95 2.60 8.13
N LEU A 48 -3.86 3.14 8.69
CA LEU A 48 -3.66 4.58 8.75
C LEU A 48 -3.34 5.16 7.38
N MET A 49 -2.47 4.49 6.64
CA MET A 49 -2.04 4.95 5.32
C MET A 49 -1.56 3.79 4.45
N SER A 50 -1.49 4.03 3.16
CA SER A 50 -0.80 3.17 2.21
C SER A 50 0.15 3.97 1.33
N TYR A 51 1.29 3.38 1.02
CA TYR A 51 2.25 3.92 0.09
C TYR A 51 2.91 2.79 -0.69
N GLY A 52 2.73 2.80 -2.00
CA GLY A 52 3.30 1.76 -2.86
C GLY A 52 3.14 2.04 -4.34
N ALA A 53 3.81 1.25 -5.16
CA ALA A 53 3.72 1.37 -6.60
C ALA A 53 2.28 1.15 -7.10
N THR A 54 1.88 1.99 -8.07
CA THR A 54 0.57 1.91 -8.70
C THR A 54 0.41 0.57 -9.42
N GLN A 55 -0.51 -0.26 -8.95
CA GLN A 55 -0.70 -1.62 -9.47
C GLN A 55 -1.19 -1.65 -10.91
N ALA A 56 -2.07 -0.71 -11.27
CA ALA A 56 -2.58 -0.61 -12.64
C ALA A 56 -1.43 -0.44 -13.66
N GLU A 57 -0.41 0.34 -13.32
CA GLU A 57 0.78 0.51 -14.16
C GLU A 57 1.60 -0.78 -14.25
N GLY A 58 1.76 -1.50 -13.14
CA GLY A 58 2.43 -2.81 -13.12
C GLY A 58 1.75 -3.81 -14.06
N TYR A 59 0.44 -4.00 -13.91
CA TYR A 59 -0.33 -4.90 -14.79
C TYR A 59 -0.31 -4.47 -16.24
N ARG A 60 -0.36 -3.17 -16.52
CA ARG A 60 -0.23 -2.65 -17.88
C ARG A 60 1.11 -3.03 -18.50
N GLN A 61 2.20 -2.86 -17.74
CA GLN A 61 3.55 -3.20 -18.18
C GLN A 61 3.73 -4.71 -18.41
N GLU A 62 3.18 -5.53 -17.51
CA GLU A 62 3.15 -6.99 -17.68
C GLU A 62 2.43 -7.39 -18.97
N GLY A 63 1.29 -6.78 -19.27
CA GLY A 63 0.54 -6.99 -20.50
C GLY A 63 1.33 -6.60 -21.74
N VAL A 64 2.04 -5.45 -21.72
CA VAL A 64 2.91 -5.01 -22.80
C VAL A 64 4.03 -6.02 -23.05
N TYR A 65 4.70 -6.47 -22.00
CA TYR A 65 5.79 -7.45 -22.14
C TYR A 65 5.30 -8.81 -22.62
N THR A 66 4.17 -9.27 -22.11
CA THR A 66 3.52 -10.49 -22.58
C THR A 66 3.24 -10.40 -24.07
N GLY A 67 2.67 -9.29 -24.56
CA GLY A 67 2.40 -9.07 -25.97
C GLY A 67 3.67 -9.08 -26.84
N ARG A 68 4.77 -8.48 -26.36
CA ARG A 68 6.06 -8.47 -27.05
C ARG A 68 6.66 -9.87 -27.16
N ILE A 69 6.62 -10.65 -26.07
CA ILE A 69 7.10 -12.04 -26.05
C ILE A 69 6.29 -12.92 -27.00
N LEU A 70 4.96 -12.79 -27.01
CA LEU A 70 4.10 -13.53 -27.92
C LEU A 70 4.35 -13.18 -29.41
N LYS A 71 4.88 -11.99 -29.68
CA LYS A 71 5.30 -11.56 -31.04
C LYS A 71 6.72 -12.00 -31.43
N GLY A 72 7.42 -12.71 -30.51
CA GLY A 72 8.72 -13.32 -30.79
C GLY A 72 9.92 -12.60 -30.17
N GLU A 73 9.71 -11.55 -29.36
CA GLU A 73 10.81 -10.96 -28.61
C GLU A 73 11.26 -11.90 -27.47
N LYS A 74 12.57 -11.94 -27.25
CA LYS A 74 13.13 -12.76 -26.15
C LYS A 74 13.01 -12.03 -24.81
N PRO A 75 12.62 -12.69 -23.73
CA PRO A 75 12.57 -12.08 -22.40
C PRO A 75 13.88 -11.42 -21.96
N ALA A 76 15.03 -11.99 -22.39
CA ALA A 76 16.35 -11.46 -22.08
C ALA A 76 16.64 -10.09 -22.73
N ASP A 77 15.94 -9.76 -23.82
CA ASP A 77 16.11 -8.49 -24.54
C ASP A 77 15.17 -7.39 -24.04
N LEU A 78 14.24 -7.73 -23.13
CA LEU A 78 13.33 -6.77 -22.54
C LEU A 78 14.02 -5.96 -21.41
N PRO A 79 13.87 -4.62 -21.40
CA PRO A 79 14.46 -3.80 -20.36
C PRO A 79 13.80 -4.06 -19.01
N ILE A 80 14.60 -4.02 -17.94
CA ILE A 80 14.08 -3.99 -16.56
C ILE A 80 13.55 -2.59 -16.30
N VAL A 81 12.24 -2.49 -16.04
CA VAL A 81 11.57 -1.22 -15.75
C VAL A 81 11.19 -1.17 -14.28
N GLN A 82 11.63 -0.11 -13.60
CA GLN A 82 11.20 0.17 -12.23
C GLN A 82 9.89 0.99 -12.26
N PRO A 83 8.99 0.77 -11.30
CA PRO A 83 7.82 1.63 -11.15
C PRO A 83 8.27 3.07 -10.87
N THR A 84 7.66 4.02 -11.58
CA THR A 84 7.90 5.45 -11.39
C THR A 84 6.72 6.17 -10.75
N ARG A 85 5.57 5.50 -10.67
CA ARG A 85 4.35 6.04 -10.11
C ARG A 85 3.98 5.30 -8.84
N PHE A 86 3.76 6.08 -7.77
CA PHE A 86 3.37 5.58 -6.46
C PHE A 86 2.07 6.23 -6.04
N ASP A 87 1.21 5.46 -5.38
CA ASP A 87 -0.02 5.94 -4.80
C ASP A 87 0.15 6.10 -3.28
N PHE A 88 -0.17 7.29 -2.77
CA PHE A 88 -0.15 7.61 -1.35
C PHE A 88 -1.57 7.90 -0.88
N VAL A 89 -2.09 7.08 0.01
CA VAL A 89 -3.45 7.19 0.55
C VAL A 89 -3.40 7.37 2.06
N LEU A 90 -4.15 8.33 2.57
CA LEU A 90 -4.33 8.60 4.00
C LEU A 90 -5.77 8.29 4.44
N ASN A 91 -5.92 7.69 5.60
CA ASN A 91 -7.22 7.50 6.25
C ASN A 91 -7.31 8.37 7.51
N LEU A 92 -7.93 9.55 7.39
CA LEU A 92 -8.10 10.50 8.49
C LEU A 92 -9.09 9.99 9.54
N LYS A 93 -10.06 9.14 9.15
CA LYS A 93 -10.95 8.50 10.11
C LYS A 93 -10.17 7.61 11.08
N THR A 94 -9.25 6.81 10.55
CA THR A 94 -8.35 5.98 11.37
C THR A 94 -7.41 6.83 12.20
N ALA A 95 -6.84 7.91 11.64
CA ALA A 95 -6.00 8.84 12.40
C ALA A 95 -6.74 9.40 13.61
N ARG A 96 -7.97 9.90 13.42
CA ARG A 96 -8.83 10.41 14.52
C ARG A 96 -9.11 9.35 15.58
N ALA A 97 -9.43 8.13 15.15
CA ALA A 97 -9.69 7.01 16.06
C ALA A 97 -8.46 6.61 16.90
N LEU A 98 -7.26 6.81 16.35
CA LEU A 98 -5.99 6.57 17.04
C LEU A 98 -5.52 7.78 17.89
N GLY A 99 -6.21 8.92 17.81
CA GLY A 99 -5.79 10.16 18.45
C GLY A 99 -4.58 10.82 17.80
N LEU A 100 -4.36 10.55 16.51
CA LEU A 100 -3.23 11.08 15.74
C LEU A 100 -3.64 12.30 14.92
N THR A 101 -2.80 13.33 14.97
CA THR A 101 -2.92 14.50 14.10
C THR A 101 -1.99 14.31 12.90
N VAL A 102 -2.58 14.29 11.70
CA VAL A 102 -1.80 14.18 10.45
C VAL A 102 -1.41 15.60 10.02
N PRO A 103 -0.13 15.92 9.82
CA PRO A 103 0.31 17.22 9.35
C PRO A 103 -0.33 17.59 8.00
N LEU A 104 -0.68 18.87 7.81
CA LEU A 104 -1.27 19.35 6.55
C LEU A 104 -0.36 19.12 5.34
N THR A 105 0.94 19.19 5.52
CA THR A 105 1.93 18.88 4.47
C THR A 105 1.82 17.44 3.98
N LEU A 106 1.55 16.50 4.90
CA LEU A 106 1.36 15.11 4.55
C LEU A 106 0.02 14.87 3.86
N GLN A 107 -1.04 15.55 4.32
CA GLN A 107 -2.35 15.50 3.67
C GLN A 107 -2.32 16.07 2.25
N ALA A 108 -1.57 17.18 2.04
CA ALA A 108 -1.40 17.79 0.72
C ALA A 108 -0.57 16.92 -0.25
N ALA A 109 0.30 16.07 0.28
CA ALA A 109 1.12 15.16 -0.52
C ALA A 109 0.38 13.86 -0.88
N ALA A 110 -0.76 13.58 -0.26
CA ALA A 110 -1.53 12.37 -0.53
C ALA A 110 -2.30 12.47 -1.85
N ASP A 111 -2.30 11.39 -2.62
CA ASP A 111 -3.11 11.25 -3.83
C ASP A 111 -4.59 11.07 -3.49
N GLU A 112 -4.88 10.46 -2.35
CA GLU A 112 -6.23 10.27 -1.83
C GLU A 112 -6.26 10.45 -0.31
N VAL A 113 -7.26 11.15 0.19
CA VAL A 113 -7.54 11.31 1.61
C VAL A 113 -8.93 10.75 1.90
N MET A 114 -9.02 9.72 2.73
CA MET A 114 -10.27 9.15 3.21
C MET A 114 -10.68 9.82 4.53
N GLU A 115 -11.89 10.37 4.57
CA GLU A 115 -12.45 11.07 5.73
C GLU A 115 -13.41 10.23 6.58
#